data_53aa7ff6ef6b21eefadb66cf72ca2389
#
_entry.id   53aa7ff6ef6b21eefadb66cf72ca2389
#
_cell.length_a   1.000
_cell.length_b   1.000
_cell.length_c   1.000
_cell.angle_alpha   90.00
_cell.angle_beta   90.00
_cell.angle_gamma   90.00
#
_symmetry.space_group_name_H-M   'P 1'
#
loop_
_entity.id
_entity.type
_entity.pdbx_description
1 polymer ?
#
loop_
_entity_poly.entity_id
_entity_poly.type
_entity_poly.pdbx_seq_one_letter_code
_entity_poly.pdbx_strand_id
1 'polypeptide(L)'
;ARRLEEKGRPVAGVVLVASPPPGVIGGLRAIIDSSEDEIVRVSKEVYHYDFAEMTEAERRDYLNTLRVDTQAMLDFAFGAVVEAPMLNLVGTLEEEEELKTMAEAWNAVFANPSHDRTEGAHMLIKTHPEELAGKVRHFMNELLKREGKA
;
A
#
# COMPACT_ATOMS: atom_id res chain seq x y z
N ALA A 1 0.48 -3.06 13.26
CA ALA A 1 -0.74 -2.95 14.08
C ALA A 1 -0.85 -4.17 15.01
N ARG A 2 -1.08 -5.38 14.51
CA ARG A 2 -1.35 -6.60 15.29
C ARG A 2 -0.36 -6.85 16.45
N ARG A 3 0.97 -6.81 16.19
CA ARG A 3 1.97 -6.98 17.27
C ARG A 3 1.88 -5.95 18.39
N LEU A 4 1.35 -4.77 18.12
CA LEU A 4 1.10 -3.74 19.13
C LEU A 4 -0.15 -4.09 19.92
N GLU A 5 -1.22 -4.50 19.26
CA GLU A 5 -2.48 -4.94 19.88
C GLU A 5 -2.24 -6.15 20.82
N GLU A 6 -1.50 -7.16 20.37
CA GLU A 6 -1.09 -8.32 21.18
C GLU A 6 -0.28 -7.93 22.44
N LYS A 7 0.41 -6.79 22.41
CA LYS A 7 1.14 -6.22 23.54
C LYS A 7 0.30 -5.26 24.38
N GLY A 8 -1.01 -5.18 24.16
CA GLY A 8 -1.90 -4.27 24.84
C GLY A 8 -1.67 -2.78 24.51
N ARG A 9 -1.01 -2.49 23.39
CA ARG A 9 -0.79 -1.13 22.87
C ARG A 9 -1.84 -0.84 21.79
N PRO A 10 -2.86 -0.01 22.08
CA PRO A 10 -3.89 0.28 21.10
C PRO A 10 -3.29 0.99 19.87
N VAL A 11 -3.76 0.60 18.70
CA VAL A 11 -3.47 1.25 17.42
C VAL A 11 -4.68 2.07 17.03
N ALA A 12 -4.53 3.39 16.98
CA ALA A 12 -5.64 4.29 16.67
C ALA A 12 -6.23 4.06 15.27
N GLY A 13 -5.37 3.75 14.30
CA GLY A 13 -5.77 3.43 12.94
C GLY A 13 -4.57 3.07 12.08
N VAL A 14 -4.83 2.50 10.91
CA VAL A 14 -3.83 2.14 9.90
C VAL A 14 -4.19 2.83 8.59
N VAL A 15 -3.23 3.48 7.96
CA VAL A 15 -3.40 4.06 6.62
C VAL A 15 -2.48 3.32 5.66
N LEU A 16 -3.05 2.85 4.58
CA LEU A 16 -2.36 2.20 3.47
C LEU A 16 -2.50 3.09 2.24
N VAL A 17 -1.43 3.29 1.50
CA VAL A 17 -1.45 4.11 0.28
C VAL A 17 -0.88 3.29 -0.85
N ALA A 18 -1.70 3.02 -1.87
CA ALA A 18 -1.33 2.24 -3.05
C ALA A 18 -0.56 0.95 -2.67
N SER A 19 -0.99 0.30 -1.59
CA SER A 19 -0.30 -0.88 -1.05
C SER A 19 -1.17 -2.11 -1.20
N PRO A 20 -0.76 -3.09 -2.00
CA PRO A 20 -1.48 -4.35 -2.10
C PRO A 20 -1.29 -5.19 -0.83
N PRO A 21 -2.29 -6.02 -0.47
CA PRO A 21 -2.15 -6.93 0.66
C PRO A 21 -1.17 -8.07 0.33
N PRO A 22 -0.36 -8.51 1.29
CA PRO A 22 0.47 -9.69 1.12
C PRO A 22 -0.36 -10.90 0.70
N GLY A 23 0.16 -11.69 -0.25
CA GLY A 23 -0.50 -12.92 -0.74
C GLY A 23 -1.48 -12.74 -1.89
N VAL A 24 -1.92 -11.51 -2.22
CA VAL A 24 -2.85 -11.24 -3.35
C VAL A 24 -2.13 -10.88 -4.64
N ILE A 25 -0.84 -10.93 -4.65
CA ILE A 25 0.01 -10.27 -5.62
C ILE A 25 0.48 -11.26 -6.69
N GLY A 26 -0.41 -11.67 -7.57
CA GLY A 26 -0.03 -12.53 -8.72
C GLY A 26 1.04 -11.91 -9.62
N GLY A 27 1.05 -10.58 -9.77
CA GLY A 27 2.05 -9.86 -10.55
C GLY A 27 3.41 -9.67 -9.86
N LEU A 28 3.48 -9.67 -8.51
CA LEU A 28 4.75 -9.41 -7.80
C LEU A 28 5.74 -10.57 -7.90
N ARG A 29 5.29 -11.81 -8.07
CA ARG A 29 6.22 -12.90 -8.30
C ARG A 29 7.03 -12.68 -9.57
N ALA A 30 6.41 -12.10 -10.58
CA ALA A 30 7.10 -11.70 -11.80
C ALA A 30 8.24 -10.71 -11.55
N ILE A 31 8.13 -9.82 -10.55
CA ILE A 31 9.21 -8.88 -10.19
C ILE A 31 10.47 -9.60 -9.72
N ILE A 32 10.32 -10.69 -8.94
CA ILE A 32 11.47 -11.46 -8.45
C ILE A 32 12.20 -12.14 -9.59
N ASP A 33 11.45 -12.69 -10.54
CA ASP A 33 11.98 -13.50 -11.64
C ASP A 33 12.38 -12.65 -12.88
N SER A 34 12.00 -11.37 -12.93
CA SER A 34 12.27 -10.47 -14.06
C SER A 34 13.68 -9.89 -14.04
N SER A 35 14.21 -9.55 -15.23
CA SER A 35 15.43 -8.76 -15.35
C SER A 35 15.22 -7.32 -14.83
N GLU A 36 16.30 -6.62 -14.52
CA GLU A 36 16.24 -5.21 -14.12
C GLU A 36 15.58 -4.34 -15.18
N ASP A 37 15.92 -4.56 -16.46
CA ASP A 37 15.35 -3.81 -17.59
C ASP A 37 13.84 -4.03 -17.71
N GLU A 38 13.37 -5.24 -17.47
CA GLU A 38 11.94 -5.56 -17.49
C GLU A 38 11.20 -4.89 -16.34
N ILE A 39 11.77 -4.88 -15.11
CA ILE A 39 11.18 -4.19 -13.97
C ILE A 39 11.10 -2.67 -14.26
N VAL A 40 12.16 -2.07 -14.81
CA VAL A 40 12.19 -0.65 -15.18
C VAL A 40 11.12 -0.35 -16.24
N ARG A 41 10.98 -1.20 -17.26
CA ARG A 41 9.97 -1.05 -18.31
C ARG A 41 8.56 -1.09 -17.73
N VAL A 42 8.23 -2.12 -16.95
CA VAL A 42 6.91 -2.28 -16.33
C VAL A 42 6.60 -1.14 -15.37
N SER A 43 7.58 -0.73 -14.55
CA SER A 43 7.41 0.39 -13.64
C SER A 43 7.04 1.69 -14.37
N LYS A 44 7.65 1.93 -15.53
CA LYS A 44 7.35 3.10 -16.36
C LYS A 44 5.99 3.00 -17.06
N GLU A 45 5.69 1.87 -17.66
CA GLU A 45 4.50 1.67 -18.51
C GLU A 45 3.22 1.49 -17.68
N VAL A 46 3.30 0.74 -16.57
CA VAL A 46 2.14 0.37 -15.76
C VAL A 46 1.99 1.30 -14.55
N TYR A 47 3.08 1.54 -13.82
CA TYR A 47 3.03 2.31 -12.58
C TYR A 47 3.38 3.79 -12.76
N HIS A 48 3.69 4.22 -13.99
CA HIS A 48 4.09 5.58 -14.34
C HIS A 48 5.27 6.10 -13.48
N TYR A 49 6.17 5.19 -13.10
CA TYR A 49 7.36 5.50 -12.34
C TYR A 49 8.60 5.46 -13.23
N ASP A 50 9.26 6.62 -13.39
CA ASP A 50 10.46 6.76 -14.20
C ASP A 50 11.72 6.77 -13.32
N PHE A 51 12.71 5.98 -13.71
CA PHE A 51 14.02 5.88 -13.06
C PHE A 51 15.08 6.83 -13.67
N ALA A 52 14.68 7.71 -14.60
CA ALA A 52 15.59 8.55 -15.36
C ALA A 52 16.44 9.50 -14.49
N GLU A 53 15.95 9.87 -13.31
CA GLU A 53 16.67 10.75 -12.38
C GLU A 53 17.62 10.00 -11.45
N MET A 54 17.60 8.66 -11.45
CA MET A 54 18.47 7.84 -10.60
C MET A 54 19.79 7.54 -11.30
N THR A 55 20.87 7.59 -10.53
CA THR A 55 22.15 7.00 -10.97
C THR A 55 22.01 5.47 -11.09
N GLU A 56 22.92 4.84 -11.81
CA GLU A 56 22.93 3.37 -11.95
C GLU A 56 23.05 2.67 -10.58
N ALA A 57 23.82 3.22 -9.66
CA ALA A 57 23.97 2.67 -8.31
C ALA A 57 22.67 2.76 -7.51
N GLU A 58 22.02 3.93 -7.49
CA GLU A 58 20.73 4.13 -6.80
C GLU A 58 19.63 3.24 -7.38
N ARG A 59 19.58 3.11 -8.71
CA ARG A 59 18.63 2.22 -9.37
C ARG A 59 18.84 0.76 -8.96
N ARG A 60 20.08 0.28 -8.93
CA ARG A 60 20.41 -1.09 -8.50
C ARG A 60 20.03 -1.34 -7.05
N ASP A 61 20.33 -0.41 -6.15
CA ASP A 61 19.97 -0.53 -4.73
C ASP A 61 18.45 -0.54 -4.54
N TYR A 62 17.73 0.32 -5.27
CA TYR A 62 16.27 0.33 -5.26
C TYR A 62 15.69 -1.01 -5.74
N LEU A 63 16.15 -1.55 -6.87
CA LEU A 63 15.66 -2.80 -7.44
C LEU A 63 15.97 -4.00 -6.53
N ASN A 64 17.12 -4.00 -5.87
CA ASN A 64 17.45 -5.02 -4.87
C ASN A 64 16.50 -4.94 -3.67
N THR A 65 16.25 -3.74 -3.14
CA THR A 65 15.28 -3.52 -2.06
C THR A 65 13.89 -3.97 -2.46
N LEU A 66 13.43 -3.60 -3.66
CA LEU A 66 12.13 -4.00 -4.20
C LEU A 66 11.98 -5.54 -4.24
N ARG A 67 13.02 -6.27 -4.66
CA ARG A 67 12.99 -7.74 -4.67
C ARG A 67 12.91 -8.34 -3.26
N VAL A 68 13.71 -7.82 -2.32
CA VAL A 68 13.68 -8.28 -0.93
C VAL A 68 12.32 -8.03 -0.29
N ASP A 69 11.77 -6.83 -0.46
CA ASP A 69 10.46 -6.48 0.07
C ASP A 69 9.35 -7.32 -0.57
N THR A 70 9.42 -7.52 -1.89
CA THR A 70 8.48 -8.39 -2.62
C THR A 70 8.53 -9.83 -2.12
N GLN A 71 9.72 -10.39 -1.90
CA GLN A 71 9.86 -11.74 -1.34
C GLN A 71 9.27 -11.79 0.07
N ALA A 72 9.58 -10.82 0.92
CA ALA A 72 9.03 -10.74 2.27
C ALA A 72 7.49 -10.65 2.28
N MET A 73 6.90 -9.94 1.31
CA MET A 73 5.44 -9.87 1.14
C MET A 73 4.83 -11.19 0.69
N LEU A 74 5.50 -11.93 -0.21
CA LEU A 74 5.05 -13.26 -0.66
C LEU A 74 5.13 -14.31 0.45
N ASP A 75 6.14 -14.20 1.30
CA ASP A 75 6.36 -15.14 2.42
C ASP A 75 5.48 -14.80 3.64
N PHE A 76 4.86 -13.62 3.65
CA PHE A 76 4.06 -13.17 4.77
C PHE A 76 2.64 -13.76 4.72
N ALA A 77 2.21 -14.38 5.82
CA ALA A 77 0.85 -14.83 6.02
C ALA A 77 0.17 -14.06 7.16
N PHE A 78 -1.04 -13.59 6.91
CA PHE A 78 -1.87 -13.02 7.98
C PHE A 78 -2.37 -14.13 8.89
N GLY A 79 -2.01 -14.08 10.16
CA GLY A 79 -2.42 -15.11 11.13
C GLY A 79 -3.69 -14.77 11.91
N ALA A 80 -4.21 -13.53 11.84
CA ALA A 80 -5.46 -13.10 12.46
C ALA A 80 -5.87 -11.71 11.95
N VAL A 81 -7.13 -11.38 12.16
CA VAL A 81 -7.72 -10.07 11.85
C VAL A 81 -7.12 -8.97 12.73
N VAL A 82 -6.91 -7.80 12.18
CA VAL A 82 -6.46 -6.57 12.85
C VAL A 82 -7.69 -5.78 13.25
N GLU A 83 -7.83 -5.44 14.52
CA GLU A 83 -9.00 -4.74 15.07
C GLU A 83 -8.97 -3.22 14.78
N ALA A 84 -7.78 -2.66 14.63
CA ALA A 84 -7.62 -1.24 14.33
C ALA A 84 -8.35 -0.85 13.05
N PRO A 85 -9.06 0.30 13.03
CA PRO A 85 -9.65 0.86 11.82
C PRO A 85 -8.59 1.07 10.73
N MET A 86 -8.96 0.81 9.47
CA MET A 86 -8.06 0.95 8.34
C MET A 86 -8.65 1.85 7.27
N LEU A 87 -7.82 2.74 6.70
CA LEU A 87 -8.08 3.50 5.49
C LEU A 87 -7.11 3.04 4.40
N ASN A 88 -7.65 2.52 3.31
CA ASN A 88 -6.88 2.22 2.10
C ASN A 88 -7.13 3.30 1.05
N LEU A 89 -6.07 3.96 0.60
CA LEU A 89 -6.09 5.02 -0.41
C LEU A 89 -5.45 4.49 -1.69
N VAL A 90 -6.19 4.53 -2.80
CA VAL A 90 -5.76 4.02 -4.10
C VAL A 90 -5.95 5.07 -5.20
N GLY A 91 -5.22 4.94 -6.30
CA GLY A 91 -5.34 5.84 -7.45
C GLY A 91 -6.57 5.54 -8.31
N THR A 92 -7.16 6.57 -8.92
CA THR A 92 -8.29 6.41 -9.85
C THR A 92 -7.87 5.86 -11.22
N LEU A 93 -6.57 5.89 -11.53
CA LEU A 93 -6.02 5.37 -12.79
C LEU A 93 -5.55 3.92 -12.70
N GLU A 94 -5.72 3.27 -11.54
CA GLU A 94 -5.47 1.84 -11.38
C GLU A 94 -6.60 1.00 -12.00
N GLU A 95 -6.31 -0.22 -12.42
CA GLU A 95 -7.32 -1.10 -13.01
C GLU A 95 -8.41 -1.47 -12.01
N GLU A 96 -9.68 -1.34 -12.39
CA GLU A 96 -10.84 -1.54 -11.51
C GLU A 96 -10.89 -2.95 -10.90
N GLU A 97 -10.55 -3.98 -11.67
CA GLU A 97 -10.54 -5.36 -11.18
C GLU A 97 -9.42 -5.61 -10.17
N GLU A 98 -8.26 -4.98 -10.37
CA GLU A 98 -7.15 -5.03 -9.41
C GLU A 98 -7.52 -4.33 -8.11
N LEU A 99 -8.13 -3.13 -8.19
CA LEU A 99 -8.60 -2.39 -7.03
C LEU A 99 -9.63 -3.17 -6.21
N LYS A 100 -10.56 -3.85 -6.88
CA LYS A 100 -11.56 -4.69 -6.24
C LYS A 100 -10.92 -5.88 -5.51
N THR A 101 -10.01 -6.58 -6.17
CA THR A 101 -9.27 -7.71 -5.60
C THR A 101 -8.47 -7.29 -4.36
N MET A 102 -7.78 -6.14 -4.43
CA MET A 102 -7.06 -5.57 -3.29
C MET A 102 -7.98 -5.20 -2.14
N ALA A 103 -9.12 -4.58 -2.43
CA ALA A 103 -10.08 -4.18 -1.40
C ALA A 103 -10.67 -5.41 -0.68
N GLU A 104 -11.09 -6.44 -1.41
CA GLU A 104 -11.59 -7.69 -0.85
C GLU A 104 -10.57 -8.37 0.06
N ALA A 105 -9.31 -8.40 -0.35
CA ALA A 105 -8.25 -8.99 0.44
C ALA A 105 -7.93 -8.17 1.71
N TRP A 106 -7.94 -6.84 1.65
CA TRP A 106 -7.82 -6.01 2.85
C TRP A 106 -9.02 -6.16 3.79
N ASN A 107 -10.23 -6.33 3.26
CA ASN A 107 -11.43 -6.62 4.06
C ASN A 107 -11.32 -7.93 4.84
N ALA A 108 -10.57 -8.90 4.33
CA ALA A 108 -10.30 -10.15 5.05
C ALA A 108 -9.28 -9.99 6.20
N VAL A 109 -8.50 -8.92 6.19
CA VAL A 109 -7.41 -8.69 7.15
C VAL A 109 -7.82 -7.74 8.28
N PHE A 110 -8.68 -6.76 8.01
CA PHE A 110 -9.11 -5.75 8.97
C PHE A 110 -10.58 -5.90 9.34
N ALA A 111 -10.90 -5.77 10.64
CA ALA A 111 -12.28 -5.80 11.12
C ALA A 111 -13.08 -4.55 10.69
N ASN A 112 -12.39 -3.41 10.56
CA ASN A 112 -12.99 -2.11 10.26
C ASN A 112 -12.30 -1.44 9.06
N PRO A 113 -12.38 -2.01 7.84
CA PRO A 113 -11.78 -1.45 6.65
C PRO A 113 -12.61 -0.32 6.05
N SER A 114 -11.93 0.67 5.49
CA SER A 114 -12.51 1.68 4.62
C SER A 114 -11.60 1.92 3.43
N HIS A 115 -12.19 2.25 2.27
CA HIS A 115 -11.48 2.45 1.02
C HIS A 115 -11.88 3.80 0.44
N ASP A 116 -10.92 4.56 -0.06
CA ASP A 116 -11.15 5.82 -0.74
C ASP A 116 -10.17 5.97 -1.92
N ARG A 117 -10.53 6.80 -2.88
CA ARG A 117 -9.78 7.00 -4.12
C ARG A 117 -9.25 8.42 -4.19
N THR A 118 -8.02 8.55 -4.69
CA THR A 118 -7.38 9.84 -4.98
C THR A 118 -7.11 9.91 -6.47
N GLU A 119 -7.31 11.05 -7.10
CA GLU A 119 -6.95 11.23 -8.50
C GLU A 119 -5.47 10.91 -8.71
N GLY A 120 -5.17 10.10 -9.73
CA GLY A 120 -3.81 9.72 -10.07
C GLY A 120 -3.56 8.22 -10.16
N ALA A 121 -2.30 7.87 -10.42
CA ALA A 121 -1.80 6.51 -10.52
C ALA A 121 -1.15 6.04 -9.19
N HIS A 122 -0.39 4.97 -9.23
CA HIS A 122 0.22 4.31 -8.07
C HIS A 122 1.06 5.23 -7.15
N MET A 123 1.77 6.21 -7.70
CA MET A 123 2.72 7.05 -6.95
C MET A 123 2.07 8.26 -6.26
N LEU A 124 0.90 8.08 -5.65
CA LEU A 124 0.09 9.13 -5.02
C LEU A 124 0.85 10.00 -4.01
N ILE A 125 1.73 9.41 -3.23
CA ILE A 125 2.55 10.15 -2.24
C ILE A 125 3.42 11.22 -2.89
N LYS A 126 3.89 10.98 -4.12
CA LYS A 126 4.68 11.96 -4.87
C LYS A 126 3.83 12.96 -5.64
N THR A 127 2.73 12.49 -6.21
CA THR A 127 1.93 13.28 -7.16
C THR A 127 0.81 14.08 -6.50
N HIS A 128 0.21 13.57 -5.42
CA HIS A 128 -0.96 14.15 -4.75
C HIS A 128 -0.82 14.21 -3.22
N PRO A 129 0.31 14.68 -2.66
CA PRO A 129 0.59 14.63 -1.22
C PRO A 129 -0.40 15.44 -0.39
N GLU A 130 -0.89 16.57 -0.89
CA GLU A 130 -1.82 17.44 -0.16
C GLU A 130 -3.22 16.81 -0.04
N GLU A 131 -3.72 16.21 -1.13
CA GLU A 131 -5.01 15.51 -1.11
C GLU A 131 -4.95 14.31 -0.17
N LEU A 132 -3.89 13.50 -0.25
CA LEU A 132 -3.67 12.39 0.68
C LEU A 132 -3.64 12.85 2.13
N ALA A 133 -2.89 13.92 2.43
CA ALA A 133 -2.83 14.49 3.77
C ALA A 133 -4.21 14.96 4.26
N GLY A 134 -5.04 15.51 3.38
CA GLY A 134 -6.42 15.88 3.67
C GLY A 134 -7.28 14.68 4.07
N LYS A 135 -7.23 13.60 3.28
CA LYS A 135 -7.97 12.35 3.54
C LYS A 135 -7.51 11.67 4.84
N VAL A 136 -6.22 11.58 5.06
CA VAL A 136 -5.65 11.02 6.29
C VAL A 136 -6.11 11.84 7.52
N ARG A 137 -6.05 13.15 7.44
CA ARG A 137 -6.50 14.05 8.51
C ARG A 137 -7.99 13.89 8.79
N HIS A 138 -8.81 13.78 7.76
CA HIS A 138 -10.24 13.50 7.92
C HIS A 138 -10.47 12.18 8.65
N PHE A 139 -9.83 11.10 8.21
CA PHE A 139 -9.90 9.78 8.85
C PHE A 139 -9.49 9.83 10.32
N MET A 140 -8.37 10.48 10.64
CA MET A 140 -7.91 10.64 12.02
C MET A 140 -8.90 11.41 12.89
N ASN A 141 -9.51 12.48 12.36
CA ASN A 141 -10.51 13.26 13.09
C ASN A 141 -11.78 12.44 13.38
N GLU A 142 -12.21 11.59 12.44
CA GLU A 142 -13.35 10.71 12.67
C GLU A 142 -13.06 9.66 13.77
N LEU A 143 -11.83 9.14 13.83
CA LEU A 143 -11.42 8.24 14.90
C LEU A 143 -11.42 8.94 16.28
N LEU A 144 -10.90 10.16 16.37
CA LEU A 144 -10.89 10.94 17.61
C LEU A 144 -12.31 11.24 18.12
N LYS A 145 -13.23 11.56 17.22
CA LYS A 145 -14.65 11.77 17.57
C LYS A 145 -15.28 10.51 18.16
N ARG A 146 -15.02 9.33 17.55
CA ARG A 146 -15.52 8.04 18.04
C ARG A 146 -15.01 7.70 19.46
N GLU A 147 -13.79 8.10 19.76
CA GLU A 147 -13.20 7.92 21.09
C GLU A 147 -13.63 8.98 22.13
N GLY A 148 -14.46 9.94 21.75
CA GLY A 148 -14.88 11.05 22.62
C GLY A 148 -13.75 12.01 22.99
N LYS A 149 -12.71 12.09 22.15
CA LYS A 149 -11.51 12.92 22.35
C LYS A 149 -11.45 14.16 21.44
N ALA A 150 -12.53 14.45 20.69
CA ALA A 150 -12.63 15.61 19.80
C ALA A 150 -13.38 16.76 20.46
#